data_a0e5f5246e65f22f48e444ea53e1a8d9
#
_entry.id   a0e5f5246e65f22f48e444ea53e1a8d9
#
_cell.length_a   1.000
_cell.length_b   1.000
_cell.length_c   1.000
_cell.angle_alpha   90.00
_cell.angle_beta   90.00
_cell.angle_gamma   90.00
#
_symmetry.space_group_name_H-M   'P 1'
#
loop_
_entity.id
_entity.type
_entity.pdbx_description
1 polymer ?
#
loop_
_entity_poly.entity_id
_entity_poly.type
_entity_poly.pdbx_seq_one_letter_code
_entity_poly.pdbx_strand_id
1 'polypeptide(L)'
;MAKGSARGMKAYVLIETAAGKTKNVKKALAKMRSASHVENLDAVTGPYDFIAVVSGANLDAIGSLVTDDIGTIDGVTRTTTCVAVSLA
;
A
#
# COMPACT_ATOMS: atom_id res chain seq x y z
N MET A 1 -22.57 -3.86 11.39
CA MET A 1 -22.35 -3.91 11.08
C MET A 1 -21.48 -4.14 10.81
N ALA A 2 -21.31 -4.24 11.01
CA ALA A 2 -20.57 -4.52 10.90
C ALA A 2 -19.95 -4.39 10.37
N LYS A 3 -19.91 -4.18 10.40
CA LYS A 3 -19.42 -3.84 9.88
C LYS A 3 -18.33 -3.83 9.28
N GLY A 4 -17.97 -3.29 9.60
CA GLY A 4 -16.73 -2.91 8.95
C GLY A 4 -15.80 -4.03 8.82
N SER A 5 -15.66 -4.79 9.80
CA SER A 5 -14.81 -5.98 9.79
C SER A 5 -15.24 -6.96 8.70
N ALA A 6 -16.50 -6.96 8.41
CA ALA A 6 -17.02 -7.88 7.40
C ALA A 6 -16.53 -7.52 6.00
N ARG A 7 -15.95 -6.34 5.85
CA ARG A 7 -15.51 -5.91 4.56
C ARG A 7 -14.13 -6.28 4.23
N GLY A 8 -13.51 -7.13 5.00
CA GLY A 8 -12.29 -7.69 4.57
C GLY A 8 -11.09 -7.28 5.39
N MET A 9 -9.99 -7.03 4.70
CA MET A 9 -8.70 -6.96 5.33
C MET A 9 -8.04 -5.62 5.11
N LYS A 10 -7.16 -5.28 6.04
CA LYS A 10 -6.34 -4.08 5.99
C LYS A 10 -4.88 -4.50 6.03
N ALA A 11 -4.06 -3.82 5.28
CA ALA A 11 -2.63 -4.10 5.25
C ALA A 11 -1.82 -2.81 5.17
N TYR A 12 -0.59 -2.90 5.64
CA TYR A 12 0.39 -1.83 5.54
C TYR A 12 1.40 -2.26 4.51
N VAL A 13 1.59 -1.44 3.49
CA VAL A 13 2.54 -1.73 2.43
C VAL A 13 3.72 -0.78 2.59
N LEU A 14 4.88 -1.35 2.88
CA LEU A 14 6.12 -0.58 3.04
C LEU A 14 6.83 -0.59 1.70
N ILE A 15 7.17 0.59 1.22
CA ILE A 15 7.62 0.77 -0.16
C ILE A 15 9.00 1.41 -0.19
N GLU A 16 9.93 0.75 -0.90
CA GLU A 16 11.25 1.29 -1.17
C GLU A 16 11.30 1.83 -2.58
N THR A 17 12.00 2.94 -2.76
CA THR A 17 12.13 3.56 -4.06
C THR A 17 13.59 3.68 -4.48
N ALA A 18 13.81 3.70 -5.79
CA ALA A 18 15.14 3.92 -6.34
C ALA A 18 15.56 5.37 -6.16
N ALA A 19 16.85 5.59 -6.05
CA ALA A 19 17.41 6.95 -5.93
C ALA A 19 16.94 7.79 -7.12
N GLY A 20 16.46 8.98 -6.83
CA GLY A 20 15.98 9.91 -7.85
C GLY A 20 14.56 9.65 -8.32
N LYS A 21 13.91 8.58 -7.84
CA LYS A 21 12.57 8.24 -8.28
C LYS A 21 11.49 8.48 -7.23
N THR A 22 11.87 8.92 -6.05
CA THR A 22 10.93 9.05 -4.93
C THR A 22 9.75 9.96 -5.25
N LYS A 23 10.01 11.09 -5.89
CA LYS A 23 8.92 12.02 -6.25
C LYS A 23 7.97 11.43 -7.28
N ASN A 24 8.51 10.68 -8.24
CA ASN A 24 7.69 10.01 -9.24
C ASN A 24 6.77 8.98 -8.59
N VAL A 25 7.31 8.19 -7.68
CA VAL A 25 6.53 7.20 -6.94
C VAL A 25 5.46 7.88 -6.10
N LYS A 26 5.82 8.98 -5.43
CA LYS A 26 4.84 9.73 -4.63
C LYS A 26 3.65 10.16 -5.46
N LYS A 27 3.89 10.69 -6.66
CA LYS A 27 2.80 11.12 -7.53
C LYS A 27 1.88 9.98 -7.93
N ALA A 28 2.47 8.85 -8.28
CA ALA A 28 1.70 7.67 -8.68
C ALA A 28 0.86 7.14 -7.51
N LEU A 29 1.45 7.08 -6.32
CA LEU A 29 0.73 6.62 -5.13
C LEU A 29 -0.40 7.57 -4.74
N ALA A 30 -0.17 8.87 -4.89
CA ALA A 30 -1.20 9.87 -4.58
C ALA A 30 -2.41 9.73 -5.50
N LYS A 31 -2.19 9.40 -6.76
CA LYS A 31 -3.28 9.13 -7.68
C LYS A 31 -4.06 7.89 -7.29
N MET A 32 -3.37 6.86 -6.84
CA MET A 32 -4.02 5.64 -6.39
C MET A 32 -4.86 5.89 -5.14
N ARG A 33 -4.42 6.76 -4.26
CA ARG A 33 -5.15 7.07 -3.04
C ARG A 33 -6.55 7.61 -3.35
N SER A 34 -6.68 8.41 -4.40
CA SER A 34 -7.97 8.97 -4.75
C SER A 34 -8.82 8.04 -5.62
N ALA A 35 -8.23 7.02 -6.21
CA ALA A 35 -8.90 6.20 -7.21
C ALA A 35 -9.10 4.75 -6.83
N SER A 36 -8.53 4.29 -5.71
CA SER A 36 -8.59 2.87 -5.38
C SER A 36 -8.63 2.64 -3.89
N HIS A 37 -8.13 1.48 -3.46
CA HIS A 37 -8.20 1.03 -2.08
C HIS A 37 -7.04 1.48 -1.20
N VAL A 38 -6.29 2.47 -1.63
CA VAL A 38 -5.26 3.07 -0.78
C VAL A 38 -5.94 4.10 0.11
N GLU A 39 -6.02 3.79 1.40
CA GLU A 39 -6.74 4.61 2.36
C GLU A 39 -5.89 5.71 2.96
N ASN A 40 -4.60 5.47 3.07
CA ASN A 40 -3.68 6.44 3.62
C ASN A 40 -2.29 6.21 3.05
N LEU A 41 -1.52 7.29 2.99
CA LEU A 41 -0.17 7.24 2.45
C LEU A 41 0.70 8.21 3.21
N ASP A 42 1.79 7.72 3.76
CA ASP A 42 2.76 8.54 4.44
C ASP A 42 4.13 8.37 3.82
N ALA A 43 4.84 9.48 3.62
CA ALA A 43 6.26 9.45 3.34
C ALA A 43 6.98 9.29 4.67
N VAL A 44 7.97 8.44 4.73
CA VAL A 44 8.66 8.12 5.97
C VAL A 44 10.16 8.17 5.78
N THR A 45 10.88 8.20 6.89
CA THR A 45 12.33 8.04 6.89
C THR A 45 12.67 6.69 7.48
N GLY A 46 13.82 6.14 7.10
CA GLY A 46 14.27 4.85 7.58
C GLY A 46 14.52 3.91 6.41
N PRO A 47 14.32 2.60 6.61
CA PRO A 47 14.60 1.63 5.55
C PRO A 47 13.58 1.65 4.40
N TYR A 48 12.47 2.36 4.59
CA TYR A 48 11.44 2.50 3.55
C TYR A 48 11.20 3.96 3.27
N ASP A 49 10.59 4.25 2.12
CA ASP A 49 10.31 5.63 1.71
C ASP A 49 8.85 6.00 1.91
N PHE A 50 7.95 5.04 1.77
CA PHE A 50 6.52 5.25 1.96
C PHE A 50 5.88 4.09 2.69
N ILE A 51 4.83 4.41 3.43
CA ILE A 51 3.94 3.40 4.00
C ILE A 51 2.54 3.73 3.53
N ALA A 52 1.91 2.78 2.84
CA ALA A 52 0.53 2.92 2.40
C ALA A 52 -0.35 1.99 3.22
N VAL A 53 -1.52 2.47 3.59
CA VAL A 53 -2.54 1.63 4.22
C VAL A 53 -3.54 1.27 3.12
N VAL A 54 -3.72 -0.02 2.92
CA VAL A 54 -4.59 -0.52 1.87
C VAL A 54 -5.64 -1.46 2.45
N SER A 55 -6.73 -1.62 1.74
CA SER A 55 -7.78 -2.57 2.14
C SER A 55 -8.23 -3.36 0.93
N GLY A 56 -8.80 -4.52 1.21
CA GLY A 56 -9.33 -5.39 0.18
C GLY A 56 -10.25 -6.41 0.80
N ALA A 57 -11.09 -7.03 -0.02
CA ALA A 57 -12.07 -8.00 0.46
C ALA A 57 -11.40 -9.23 1.07
N ASN A 58 -10.22 -9.56 0.57
CA ASN A 58 -9.49 -10.74 1.01
C ASN A 58 -8.00 -10.55 0.68
N LEU A 59 -7.20 -11.54 1.06
CA LEU A 59 -5.76 -11.48 0.85
C LEU A 59 -5.38 -11.43 -0.63
N ASP A 60 -6.14 -12.13 -1.49
CA ASP A 60 -5.86 -12.10 -2.92
C ASP A 60 -6.06 -10.71 -3.50
N ALA A 61 -7.09 -10.00 -3.06
CA ALA A 61 -7.35 -8.63 -3.52
C ALA A 61 -6.19 -7.70 -3.12
N ILE A 62 -5.71 -7.83 -1.89
CA ILE A 62 -4.57 -7.05 -1.43
C ILE A 62 -3.32 -7.41 -2.22
N GLY A 63 -3.08 -8.70 -2.44
CA GLY A 63 -1.94 -9.16 -3.21
C GLY A 63 -1.93 -8.61 -4.62
N SER A 64 -3.09 -8.61 -5.28
CA SER A 64 -3.21 -8.06 -6.63
C SER A 64 -2.95 -6.56 -6.65
N LEU A 65 -3.50 -5.83 -5.69
CA LEU A 65 -3.26 -4.39 -5.59
C LEU A 65 -1.77 -4.10 -5.46
N VAL A 66 -1.08 -4.82 -4.59
CA VAL A 66 0.35 -4.60 -4.38
C VAL A 66 1.15 -5.01 -5.61
N THR A 67 0.89 -6.19 -6.15
CA THR A 67 1.68 -6.74 -7.26
C THR A 67 1.43 -5.99 -8.56
N ASP A 68 0.16 -5.74 -8.88
CA ASP A 68 -0.20 -5.20 -10.17
C ASP A 68 -0.20 -3.68 -10.22
N ASP A 69 -0.55 -3.04 -9.12
CA ASP A 69 -0.71 -1.58 -9.13
C ASP A 69 0.44 -0.85 -8.46
N ILE A 70 0.90 -1.30 -7.30
CA ILE A 70 1.97 -0.61 -6.59
C ILE A 70 3.34 -1.06 -7.09
N GLY A 71 3.55 -2.36 -7.19
CA GLY A 71 4.84 -2.91 -7.57
C GLY A 71 5.29 -2.57 -8.98
N THR A 72 4.36 -2.18 -9.85
CA THR A 72 4.65 -1.81 -11.23
C THR A 72 4.94 -0.33 -11.42
N ILE A 73 4.83 0.47 -10.37
CA ILE A 73 5.15 1.90 -10.45
C ILE A 73 6.64 2.06 -10.74
N ASP A 74 6.97 2.86 -11.76
CA ASP A 74 8.36 3.13 -12.08
C ASP A 74 9.05 3.78 -10.89
N GLY A 75 10.12 3.16 -10.43
CA GLY A 75 10.88 3.65 -9.28
C GLY A 75 10.66 2.86 -8.01
N VAL A 76 9.63 2.01 -7.95
CA VAL A 76 9.45 1.11 -6.82
C VAL A 76 10.42 -0.05 -6.98
N THR A 77 11.29 -0.25 -5.99
CA THR A 77 12.29 -1.32 -6.02
C THR A 77 11.86 -2.52 -5.18
N ARG A 78 11.06 -2.28 -4.17
CA ARG A 78 10.65 -3.35 -3.25
C ARG A 78 9.40 -2.94 -2.49
N THR A 79 8.54 -3.92 -2.24
CA THR A 79 7.39 -3.74 -1.36
C THR A 79 7.39 -4.84 -0.32
N THR A 80 6.95 -4.49 0.88
CA THR A 80 6.75 -5.45 1.96
C THR A 80 5.34 -5.23 2.49
N THR A 81 4.52 -6.26 2.48
CA THR A 81 3.14 -6.16 2.90
C THR A 81 2.95 -6.80 4.27
N CYS A 82 2.39 -6.05 5.19
CA CYS A 82 2.07 -6.52 6.54
C CYS A 82 0.58 -6.47 6.73
N VAL A 83 -0.05 -7.63 6.80
CA VAL A 83 -1.50 -7.71 6.97
C VAL A 83 -1.85 -7.48 8.44
N ALA A 84 -2.80 -6.58 8.68
CA ALA A 84 -3.25 -6.30 10.02
C ALA A 84 -4.04 -7.49 10.56
N VAL A 85 -3.73 -7.89 11.79
CA VAL A 85 -4.45 -8.97 12.46
C VAL A 85 -4.98 -8.44 13.80
N SER A 86 -6.01 -9.10 14.30
CA SER A 86 -6.57 -8.76 15.60
C SER A 86 -6.01 -9.71 16.64
N LEU A 87 -5.43 -9.15 17.68
CA LEU A 87 -4.92 -9.93 18.81
C LEU A 87 -5.80 -9.59 20.02
N ALA A 88 -6.68 -10.47 20.30
CA ALA A 88 -7.62 -10.26 21.41
C ALA A 88 -7.02 -10.66 22.75
#